data_7c865f50db90e422394cf43658c95dc0
#
_entry.id   7c865f50db90e422394cf43658c95dc0
#
_cell.length_a   1.000
_cell.length_b   1.000
_cell.length_c   1.000
_cell.angle_alpha   90.00
_cell.angle_beta   90.00
_cell.angle_gamma   90.00
#
_symmetry.space_group_name_H-M   'P 1'
#
loop_
_entity.id
_entity.type
_entity.pdbx_description
1 polymer ?
#
loop_
_entity_poly.entity_id
_entity_poly.type
_entity_poly.pdbx_seq_one_letter_code
_entity_poly.pdbx_strand_id
1 'polypeptide(L)'
;RITDALKVKKLASVFADKPLLEAAETFAREKQKTLLVYDHGKMAGVINCYCLYEEIARRASAGENVTEFLRNTLCGNILDEKVLQKYLVMSREATVFDVFEAFETHKGIYAVIVTENGVLGEKALLLITPSDFPLINRFLETYCAKSF
;
A
#
# COMPACT_ATOMS: atom_id res chain seq x y z
N ARG A 1 4.33 11.29 16.71
CA ARG A 1 3.42 10.48 15.88
C ARG A 1 3.93 10.44 14.44
N ILE A 2 3.66 9.37 13.76
CA ILE A 2 4.04 9.25 12.34
C ILE A 2 3.36 10.33 11.49
N THR A 3 2.16 10.75 11.86
CA THR A 3 1.43 11.83 11.18
C THR A 3 2.12 13.20 11.30
N ASP A 4 3.06 13.36 12.23
CA ASP A 4 3.87 14.57 12.34
C ASP A 4 5.04 14.57 11.36
N ALA A 5 5.52 13.39 10.98
CA ALA A 5 6.64 13.21 10.07
C ALA A 5 6.25 13.23 8.60
N LEU A 6 5.06 12.76 8.28
CA LEU A 6 4.58 12.64 6.92
C LEU A 6 3.28 13.43 6.72
N LYS A 7 3.27 14.24 5.69
CA LYS A 7 2.06 14.98 5.31
C LYS A 7 1.04 14.04 4.70
N VAL A 8 -0.23 14.27 5.03
CA VAL A 8 -1.34 13.58 4.36
C VAL A 8 -1.30 13.96 2.88
N LYS A 9 -1.07 12.98 2.03
CA LYS A 9 -1.11 13.12 0.57
C LYS A 9 -2.38 12.47 0.07
N LYS A 10 -2.81 12.90 -1.13
CA LYS A 10 -3.86 12.17 -1.83
C LYS A 10 -3.32 10.76 -2.15
N LEU A 11 -3.97 9.75 -1.60
CA LEU A 11 -3.58 8.37 -1.78
C LEU A 11 -4.27 7.80 -3.02
N ALA A 12 -3.49 7.21 -3.92
CA ALA A 12 -4.03 6.54 -5.09
C ALA A 12 -4.79 5.29 -4.66
N SER A 13 -5.97 5.12 -5.21
CA SER A 13 -6.85 4.01 -4.87
C SER A 13 -7.63 3.51 -6.08
N VAL A 14 -8.13 2.29 -5.95
CA VAL A 14 -9.05 1.67 -6.90
C VAL A 14 -10.20 1.04 -6.11
N PHE A 15 -11.32 0.78 -6.80
CA PHE A 15 -12.46 0.11 -6.20
C PHE A 15 -12.39 -1.40 -6.41
N ALA A 16 -12.83 -2.16 -5.41
CA ALA A 16 -12.81 -3.62 -5.43
C ALA A 16 -13.64 -4.23 -6.57
N ASP A 17 -14.71 -3.56 -6.99
CA ASP A 17 -15.61 -4.00 -8.06
C ASP A 17 -15.16 -3.60 -9.46
N LYS A 18 -13.99 -3.01 -9.60
CA LYS A 18 -13.43 -2.61 -10.89
C LYS A 18 -12.44 -3.66 -11.40
N PRO A 19 -12.28 -3.75 -12.75
CA PRO A 19 -11.32 -4.68 -13.34
C PRO A 19 -9.89 -4.40 -12.90
N LEU A 20 -9.10 -5.44 -12.76
CA LEU A 20 -7.69 -5.35 -12.41
C LEU A 20 -6.89 -4.53 -13.43
N LEU A 21 -7.36 -4.46 -14.69
CA LEU A 21 -6.79 -3.59 -15.72
C LEU A 21 -6.74 -2.13 -15.25
N GLU A 22 -7.75 -1.68 -14.53
CA GLU A 22 -7.79 -0.30 -14.01
C GLU A 22 -6.67 -0.04 -13.00
N ALA A 23 -6.33 -1.03 -12.17
CA ALA A 23 -5.17 -0.96 -11.29
C ALA A 23 -3.86 -0.86 -12.09
N ALA A 24 -3.71 -1.69 -13.12
CA ALA A 24 -2.53 -1.66 -13.99
C ALA A 24 -2.38 -0.31 -14.69
N GLU A 25 -3.47 0.25 -15.20
CA GLU A 25 -3.48 1.57 -15.83
C GLU A 25 -3.13 2.68 -14.83
N THR A 26 -3.61 2.56 -13.60
CA THR A 26 -3.31 3.51 -12.53
C THR A 26 -1.82 3.49 -12.18
N PHE A 27 -1.21 2.31 -12.08
CA PHE A 27 0.24 2.20 -11.88
C PHE A 27 1.04 2.84 -13.02
N ALA A 28 0.57 2.69 -14.25
CA ALA A 28 1.24 3.29 -15.42
C ALA A 28 1.14 4.81 -15.42
N ARG A 29 0.05 5.38 -14.92
CA ARG A 29 -0.21 6.81 -14.91
C ARG A 29 0.36 7.51 -13.68
N GLU A 30 0.22 6.88 -12.50
CA GLU A 30 0.68 7.42 -11.24
C GLU A 30 2.08 6.89 -10.90
N LYS A 31 2.84 7.67 -10.14
CA LYS A 31 4.19 7.24 -9.71
C LYS A 31 4.17 6.36 -8.46
N GLN A 32 3.01 6.08 -7.91
CA GLN A 32 2.87 5.23 -6.74
C GLN A 32 2.99 3.76 -7.12
N LYS A 33 3.62 2.97 -6.25
CA LYS A 33 3.83 1.53 -6.46
C LYS A 33 2.87 0.67 -5.67
N THR A 34 2.04 1.28 -4.84
CA THR A 34 1.03 0.61 -4.02
C THR A 34 -0.27 1.37 -4.12
N LEU A 35 -1.34 0.66 -4.40
CA LEU A 35 -2.70 1.21 -4.49
C LEU A 35 -3.53 0.67 -3.34
N LEU A 36 -4.34 1.56 -2.75
CA LEU A 36 -5.38 1.16 -1.80
C LEU A 36 -6.56 0.60 -2.57
N VAL A 37 -7.20 -0.41 -2.03
CA VAL A 37 -8.44 -0.98 -2.58
C VAL A 37 -9.58 -0.70 -1.61
N TYR A 38 -10.63 -0.05 -2.09
CA TYR A 38 -11.83 0.23 -1.31
C TYR A 38 -12.99 -0.62 -1.80
N ASP A 39 -13.72 -1.19 -0.85
CA ASP A 39 -14.91 -1.99 -1.09
C ASP A 39 -16.06 -1.38 -0.30
N HIS A 40 -17.08 -0.85 -1.00
CA HIS A 40 -18.22 -0.18 -0.39
C HIS A 40 -17.82 0.87 0.66
N GLY A 41 -16.83 1.69 0.31
CA GLY A 41 -16.36 2.76 1.18
C GLY A 41 -15.40 2.33 2.29
N LYS A 42 -15.10 1.04 2.39
CA LYS A 42 -14.17 0.48 3.39
C LYS A 42 -12.87 0.05 2.74
N MET A 43 -11.75 0.38 3.37
CA MET A 43 -10.44 -0.06 2.90
C MET A 43 -10.30 -1.56 3.10
N ALA A 44 -10.18 -2.29 1.99
CA ALA A 44 -10.17 -3.74 1.96
C ALA A 44 -8.76 -4.34 1.86
N GLY A 45 -7.80 -3.57 1.37
CA GLY A 45 -6.43 -4.04 1.21
C GLY A 45 -5.62 -3.15 0.29
N VAL A 46 -4.51 -3.69 -0.19
CA VAL A 46 -3.60 -2.99 -1.11
C VAL A 46 -3.20 -3.89 -2.27
N ILE A 47 -2.85 -3.26 -3.38
CA ILE A 47 -2.21 -3.94 -4.52
C ILE A 47 -0.84 -3.29 -4.71
N ASN A 48 0.22 -4.09 -4.60
CA ASN A 48 1.57 -3.65 -4.91
C ASN A 48 1.89 -3.94 -6.38
N CYS A 49 2.50 -2.98 -7.08
CA CYS A 49 2.77 -3.13 -8.52
C CYS A 49 3.71 -4.29 -8.84
N TYR A 50 4.69 -4.58 -7.99
CA TYR A 50 5.61 -5.70 -8.20
C TYR A 50 4.89 -7.04 -8.10
N CYS A 51 3.98 -7.19 -7.15
CA CYS A 51 3.16 -8.40 -7.04
C CYS A 51 2.24 -8.57 -8.23
N LEU A 52 1.66 -7.48 -8.73
CA LEU A 52 0.85 -7.53 -9.94
C LEU A 52 1.68 -7.94 -11.15
N TYR A 53 2.89 -7.39 -11.32
CA TYR A 53 3.78 -7.75 -12.42
C TYR A 53 4.21 -9.21 -12.36
N GLU A 54 4.51 -9.74 -11.17
CA GLU A 54 4.85 -11.14 -10.99
C GLU A 54 3.69 -12.05 -11.38
N GLU A 55 2.47 -11.69 -11.00
CA GLU A 55 1.27 -12.44 -11.37
C GLU A 55 1.04 -12.43 -12.87
N ILE A 56 1.20 -11.27 -13.51
CA ILE A 56 1.10 -11.13 -14.97
C ILE A 56 2.14 -12.00 -15.67
N ALA A 57 3.40 -11.97 -15.22
CA ALA A 57 4.48 -12.77 -15.80
C ALA A 57 4.22 -14.26 -15.65
N ARG A 58 3.73 -14.70 -14.48
CA ARG A 58 3.40 -16.11 -14.23
C ARG A 58 2.32 -16.61 -15.18
N ARG A 59 1.26 -15.81 -15.35
CA ARG A 59 0.16 -16.18 -16.27
C ARG A 59 0.58 -16.17 -17.73
N ALA A 60 1.35 -15.16 -18.12
CA ALA A 60 1.90 -15.09 -19.48
C ALA A 60 2.79 -16.30 -19.79
N SER A 61 3.64 -16.69 -18.83
CA SER A 61 4.51 -17.87 -18.98
C SER A 61 3.72 -19.18 -19.09
N ALA A 62 2.54 -19.23 -18.49
CA ALA A 62 1.63 -20.39 -18.60
C ALA A 62 0.80 -20.38 -19.90
N GLY A 63 1.00 -19.40 -20.77
CA GLY A 63 0.26 -19.28 -22.04
C GLY A 63 -1.14 -18.71 -21.90
N GLU A 64 -1.49 -18.13 -20.75
CA GLU A 64 -2.79 -17.51 -20.53
C GLU A 64 -2.88 -16.15 -21.25
N ASN A 65 -4.10 -15.76 -21.61
CA ASN A 65 -4.36 -14.44 -22.18
C ASN A 65 -4.38 -13.39 -21.04
N VAL A 66 -3.30 -12.64 -20.92
CA VAL A 66 -3.13 -11.63 -19.85
C VAL A 66 -4.15 -10.51 -19.96
N THR A 67 -4.51 -10.10 -21.18
CA THR A 67 -5.52 -9.06 -21.36
C THR A 67 -6.88 -9.50 -20.82
N GLU A 68 -7.29 -10.73 -21.11
CA GLU A 68 -8.53 -11.27 -20.55
C GLU A 68 -8.48 -11.38 -19.04
N PHE A 69 -7.35 -11.84 -18.49
CA PHE A 69 -7.15 -11.92 -17.06
C PHE A 69 -7.36 -10.55 -16.40
N LEU A 70 -6.73 -9.50 -16.92
CA LEU A 70 -6.83 -8.14 -16.36
C LEU A 70 -8.24 -7.57 -16.48
N ARG A 71 -8.95 -7.87 -17.59
CA ARG A 71 -10.31 -7.37 -17.81
C ARG A 71 -11.37 -8.11 -17.00
N ASN A 72 -11.17 -9.40 -16.78
CA ASN A 72 -12.17 -10.27 -16.16
C ASN A 72 -11.96 -10.52 -14.68
N THR A 73 -10.82 -10.10 -14.13
CA THR A 73 -10.52 -10.22 -12.69
C THR A 73 -10.81 -8.89 -12.02
N LEU A 74 -11.59 -8.90 -10.94
CA LEU A 74 -11.87 -7.70 -10.15
C LEU A 74 -10.71 -7.42 -9.19
N CYS A 75 -10.47 -6.15 -8.91
CA CYS A 75 -9.45 -5.73 -7.94
C CYS A 75 -9.66 -6.40 -6.58
N GLY A 76 -10.91 -6.52 -6.13
CA GLY A 76 -11.24 -7.16 -4.86
C GLY A 76 -10.91 -8.65 -4.83
N ASN A 77 -11.03 -9.33 -5.96
CA ASN A 77 -10.79 -10.77 -6.03
C ASN A 77 -9.31 -11.12 -5.90
N ILE A 78 -8.42 -10.25 -6.35
CA ILE A 78 -6.99 -10.51 -6.22
C ILE A 78 -6.49 -10.35 -4.78
N LEU A 79 -7.25 -9.67 -3.92
CA LEU A 79 -6.91 -9.51 -2.52
C LEU A 79 -7.02 -10.81 -1.73
N ASP A 80 -7.81 -11.78 -2.20
CA ASP A 80 -7.96 -13.07 -1.55
C ASP A 80 -6.71 -13.93 -1.67
N GLU A 81 -5.81 -13.58 -2.59
CA GLU A 81 -4.52 -14.24 -2.71
C GLU A 81 -3.53 -13.63 -1.71
N LYS A 82 -3.25 -14.33 -0.62
CA LYS A 82 -2.39 -13.87 0.49
C LYS A 82 -1.01 -13.38 0.05
N VAL A 83 -0.54 -13.82 -1.11
CA VAL A 83 0.77 -13.43 -1.66
C VAL A 83 0.83 -11.94 -2.02
N LEU A 84 -0.32 -11.32 -2.31
CA LEU A 84 -0.40 -9.95 -2.79
C LEU A 84 -0.67 -8.94 -1.67
N GLN A 85 -1.05 -9.42 -0.48
CA GLN A 85 -1.37 -8.58 0.66
C GLN A 85 -0.27 -8.65 1.73
N LYS A 86 0.75 -7.83 1.57
CA LYS A 86 1.85 -7.74 2.54
C LYS A 86 1.89 -6.33 3.15
N TYR A 87 0.98 -6.08 4.08
CA TYR A 87 0.88 -4.79 4.75
C TYR A 87 0.44 -4.97 6.20
N LEU A 88 0.68 -3.94 7.01
CA LEU A 88 0.17 -3.84 8.38
C LEU A 88 -0.68 -2.58 8.51
N VAL A 89 -1.67 -2.63 9.40
CA VAL A 89 -2.49 -1.47 9.73
C VAL A 89 -2.11 -1.00 11.14
N MET A 90 -1.85 0.29 11.27
CA MET A 90 -1.49 0.94 12.54
C MET A 90 -2.40 2.12 12.80
N SER A 91 -2.59 2.48 14.08
CA SER A 91 -3.35 3.67 14.43
C SER A 91 -2.51 4.94 14.22
N ARG A 92 -3.19 6.07 14.13
CA ARG A 92 -2.53 7.37 14.03
C ARG A 92 -1.68 7.73 15.24
N GLU A 93 -1.85 7.02 16.35
CA GLU A 93 -1.01 7.18 17.55
C GLU A 93 0.37 6.53 17.42
N ALA A 94 0.59 5.74 16.36
CA ALA A 94 1.87 5.10 16.12
C ALA A 94 3.00 6.13 15.97
N THR A 95 4.15 5.79 16.50
CA THR A 95 5.36 6.60 16.37
C THR A 95 6.13 6.19 15.11
N VAL A 96 7.09 7.05 14.73
CA VAL A 96 8.04 6.74 13.66
C VAL A 96 8.79 5.43 13.95
N PHE A 97 9.14 5.21 15.22
CA PHE A 97 9.86 4.00 15.65
C PHE A 97 9.00 2.75 15.51
N ASP A 98 7.70 2.84 15.81
CA ASP A 98 6.76 1.73 15.61
C ASP A 98 6.70 1.31 14.14
N VAL A 99 6.72 2.29 13.23
CA VAL A 99 6.71 2.03 11.79
C VAL A 99 8.00 1.34 11.34
N PHE A 100 9.16 1.83 11.76
CA PHE A 100 10.44 1.20 11.43
C PHE A 100 10.52 -0.22 11.99
N GLU A 101 10.09 -0.42 13.22
CA GLU A 101 10.05 -1.74 13.84
C GLU A 101 9.15 -2.71 13.07
N ALA A 102 8.01 -2.22 12.58
CA ALA A 102 7.09 -3.03 11.78
C ALA A 102 7.76 -3.57 10.52
N PHE A 103 8.47 -2.71 9.76
CA PHE A 103 9.20 -3.14 8.57
C PHE A 103 10.36 -4.06 8.89
N GLU A 104 11.04 -3.86 10.01
CA GLU A 104 12.15 -4.69 10.43
C GLU A 104 11.70 -6.07 10.91
N THR A 105 10.63 -6.10 11.72
CA THR A 105 10.13 -7.34 12.34
C THR A 105 9.35 -8.20 11.36
N HIS A 106 8.54 -7.57 10.49
CA HIS A 106 7.71 -8.26 9.51
C HIS A 106 8.36 -8.18 8.13
N LYS A 107 9.36 -9.01 7.90
CA LYS A 107 10.08 -9.04 6.63
C LYS A 107 9.12 -9.37 5.49
N GLY A 108 9.24 -8.62 4.41
CA GLY A 108 8.44 -8.82 3.22
C GLY A 108 7.16 -7.99 3.15
N ILE A 109 6.84 -7.18 4.17
CA ILE A 109 5.73 -6.23 4.02
C ILE A 109 6.15 -5.10 3.07
N TYR A 110 5.19 -4.63 2.29
CA TYR A 110 5.42 -3.54 1.32
C TYR A 110 4.94 -2.20 1.86
N ALA A 111 4.03 -2.22 2.83
CA ALA A 111 3.40 -0.99 3.29
C ALA A 111 2.92 -1.09 4.73
N VAL A 112 2.86 0.05 5.39
CA VAL A 112 2.11 0.28 6.62
C VAL A 112 1.00 1.28 6.29
N ILE A 113 -0.23 0.94 6.63
CA ILE A 113 -1.39 1.79 6.45
C ILE A 113 -1.74 2.36 7.82
N VAL A 114 -1.87 3.68 7.90
CA VAL A 114 -2.29 4.35 9.13
C VAL A 114 -3.75 4.74 9.00
N THR A 115 -4.54 4.31 9.97
CA THR A 115 -5.96 4.67 10.09
C THR A 115 -6.19 5.33 11.45
N GLU A 116 -7.38 5.85 11.67
CA GLU A 116 -7.70 6.53 12.95
C GLU A 116 -7.45 5.63 14.16
N ASN A 117 -7.94 4.40 14.14
CA ASN A 117 -7.86 3.47 15.26
C ASN A 117 -7.02 2.21 14.99
N GLY A 118 -6.36 2.14 13.85
CA GLY A 118 -5.56 0.98 13.49
C GLY A 118 -6.38 -0.26 13.10
N VAL A 119 -7.57 -0.07 12.59
CA VAL A 119 -8.51 -1.13 12.23
C VAL A 119 -8.71 -1.19 10.73
N LEU A 120 -8.63 -2.39 10.16
CA LEU A 120 -8.94 -2.61 8.75
C LEU A 120 -10.41 -2.23 8.48
N GLY A 121 -10.66 -1.54 7.39
CA GLY A 121 -11.98 -1.05 7.02
C GLY A 121 -12.15 0.45 7.25
N GLU A 122 -11.34 1.04 8.11
CA GLU A 122 -11.32 2.50 8.27
C GLU A 122 -10.64 3.17 7.08
N LYS A 123 -10.97 4.43 6.85
CA LYS A 123 -10.30 5.23 5.82
C LYS A 123 -8.80 5.33 6.11
N ALA A 124 -7.97 5.07 5.11
CA ALA A 124 -6.54 5.24 5.23
C ALA A 124 -6.17 6.72 5.29
N LEU A 125 -5.40 7.09 6.31
CA LEU A 125 -4.86 8.44 6.48
C LEU A 125 -3.48 8.57 5.83
N LEU A 126 -2.66 7.53 5.95
CA LEU A 126 -1.32 7.45 5.38
C LEU A 126 -1.07 6.06 4.83
N LEU A 127 -0.29 6.02 3.77
CA LEU A 127 0.29 4.80 3.23
C LEU A 127 1.81 5.00 3.24
N ILE A 128 2.51 4.19 4.02
CA ILE A 128 3.95 4.31 4.21
C ILE A 128 4.64 3.13 3.57
N THR A 129 5.60 3.41 2.71
CA THR A 129 6.45 2.40 2.08
C THR A 129 7.91 2.71 2.38
N PRO A 130 8.86 1.79 2.11
CA PRO A 130 10.27 2.08 2.32
C PRO A 130 10.78 3.32 1.58
N SER A 131 10.11 3.74 0.50
CA SER A 131 10.47 4.96 -0.23
C SER A 131 10.25 6.24 0.60
N ASP A 132 9.48 6.15 1.69
CA ASP A 132 9.26 7.28 2.59
C ASP A 132 10.35 7.42 3.67
N PHE A 133 11.22 6.43 3.83
CA PHE A 133 12.24 6.43 4.88
C PHE A 133 13.18 7.64 4.82
N PRO A 134 13.65 8.13 3.67
CA PRO A 134 14.47 9.33 3.64
C PRO A 134 13.79 10.56 4.23
N LEU A 135 12.49 10.74 3.99
CA LEU A 135 11.72 11.85 4.57
C LEU A 135 11.56 11.71 6.08
N ILE A 136 11.33 10.50 6.56
CA ILE A 136 11.21 10.20 7.98
C ILE A 136 12.55 10.46 8.67
N ASN A 137 13.65 10.03 8.08
CA ASN A 137 14.99 10.27 8.61
C ASN A 137 15.30 11.76 8.70
N ARG A 138 14.93 12.56 7.71
CA ARG A 138 15.09 14.02 7.76
C ARG A 138 14.28 14.63 8.89
N PHE A 139 13.07 14.18 9.11
CA PHE A 139 12.24 14.61 10.24
C PHE A 139 12.93 14.32 11.57
N LEU A 140 13.44 13.11 11.74
CA LEU A 140 14.15 12.72 12.97
C LEU A 140 15.41 13.55 13.20
N GLU A 141 16.21 13.79 12.16
CA GLU A 141 17.41 14.63 12.24
C GLU A 141 17.07 16.05 12.67
N THR A 142 16.03 16.64 12.07
CA THR A 142 15.57 17.99 12.41
C THR A 142 15.06 18.05 13.84
N TYR A 143 14.30 17.05 14.26
CA TYR A 143 13.77 16.95 15.61
C TYR A 143 14.91 16.83 16.64
N CYS A 144 15.87 15.95 16.40
CA CYS A 144 17.02 15.76 17.28
C CYS A 144 17.90 17.02 17.35
N ALA A 145 18.12 17.70 16.23
CA ALA A 145 18.89 18.95 16.17
C ALA A 145 18.25 20.07 17.01
N LYS A 146 16.91 20.12 17.07
CA LYS A 146 16.18 21.10 17.87
C LYS A 146 16.17 20.78 19.36
N SER A 147 16.45 19.53 19.72
CA SER A 147 16.46 19.08 21.11
C SER A 147 17.79 19.34 21.81
N PHE A 148 18.81 19.70 21.06
CA PHE A 148 20.14 20.06 21.54
C PHE A 148 20.42 21.56 21.32
#